data_99f4ecaded369812e962117f7c8b59d9
#
_entry.id   99f4ecaded369812e962117f7c8b59d9
#
_cell.length_a   1.000
_cell.length_b   1.000
_cell.length_c   1.000
_cell.angle_alpha   90.00
_cell.angle_beta   90.00
_cell.angle_gamma   90.00
#
_symmetry.space_group_name_H-M   'P 1'
#
loop_
_entity.id
_entity.type
_entity.pdbx_description
1 polymer ?
#
loop_
_entity_poly.entity_id
_entity_poly.type
_entity_poly.pdbx_seq_one_letter_code
_entity_poly.pdbx_strand_id
1 'polypeptide(L)'
;MPQKTLLATPYYSGFELAHDTYNAITAASDGNIYYVLCSDSPTVGGRMYRYDPGTDQTHFLADLTEVCGEKGAIVQGKSHVRFYERQGKLYFATHVGYYEMINGMECLPVHPPDGLALYPGGHFLSYDLATGQFEDLALAPHGEGILTMTLDKDRGDLYAISWPVGYFLHYDPRTGTLHNRGPISA
;
A
#
# COMPACT_ATOMS: atom_id res chain seq x y z
N MET A 1 -39.66 22.90 2.08
CA MET A 1 -39.26 21.49 2.14
C MET A 1 -38.48 21.29 3.44
N PRO A 2 -38.75 20.26 4.24
CA PRO A 2 -37.94 20.01 5.43
C PRO A 2 -36.49 19.71 5.01
N GLN A 3 -35.54 20.39 5.64
CA GLN A 3 -34.12 20.18 5.41
C GLN A 3 -33.75 18.77 5.88
N LYS A 4 -33.30 17.91 4.96
CA LYS A 4 -32.88 16.55 5.28
C LYS A 4 -31.52 16.62 5.99
N THR A 5 -31.51 16.37 7.28
CA THR A 5 -30.26 16.29 8.06
C THR A 5 -29.56 14.97 7.71
N LEU A 6 -28.33 15.05 7.22
CA LEU A 6 -27.47 13.89 7.06
C LEU A 6 -26.72 13.65 8.37
N LEU A 7 -26.79 12.43 8.87
CA LEU A 7 -26.00 12.00 10.02
C LEU A 7 -24.74 11.32 9.48
N ALA A 8 -23.57 11.74 10.00
CA ALA A 8 -22.31 11.07 9.76
C ALA A 8 -21.88 10.34 11.03
N THR A 9 -21.58 9.07 10.92
CA THR A 9 -21.00 8.29 12.01
C THR A 9 -19.51 8.16 11.77
N PRO A 10 -18.65 8.70 12.66
CA PRO A 10 -17.21 8.50 12.55
C PRO A 10 -16.84 7.09 12.98
N TYR A 11 -15.97 6.44 12.20
CA TYR A 11 -15.37 5.16 12.51
C TYR A 11 -13.90 5.38 12.84
N TYR A 12 -13.53 5.13 14.08
CA TYR A 12 -12.14 5.27 14.54
C TYR A 12 -11.47 3.91 14.62
N SER A 13 -10.37 3.76 13.87
CA SER A 13 -9.62 2.50 13.78
C SER A 13 -8.74 2.19 14.99
N GLY A 14 -8.53 3.15 15.90
CA GLY A 14 -7.57 3.05 17.00
C GLY A 14 -6.10 3.28 16.57
N PHE A 15 -5.86 3.68 15.32
CA PHE A 15 -4.52 3.99 14.84
C PHE A 15 -4.22 5.49 15.02
N GLU A 16 -3.56 5.85 16.13
CA GLU A 16 -3.29 7.27 16.49
C GLU A 16 -2.38 7.98 15.48
N LEU A 17 -1.46 7.26 14.83
CA LEU A 17 -0.55 7.79 13.82
C LEU A 17 -1.10 7.72 12.40
N ALA A 18 -2.39 7.41 12.24
CA ALA A 18 -3.03 7.50 10.94
C ALA A 18 -3.01 8.96 10.44
N HIS A 19 -2.37 9.18 9.30
CA HIS A 19 -2.21 10.50 8.71
C HIS A 19 -3.23 10.72 7.59
N ASP A 20 -3.26 9.80 6.62
CA ASP A 20 -4.12 9.88 5.44
C ASP A 20 -4.48 8.50 4.92
N THR A 21 -5.24 8.47 3.83
CA THR A 21 -5.40 7.32 2.94
C THR A 21 -5.54 7.84 1.52
N TYR A 22 -4.99 7.10 0.55
CA TYR A 22 -5.07 7.44 -0.87
C TYR A 22 -6.14 6.58 -1.57
N ASN A 23 -5.73 5.86 -2.63
CA ASN A 23 -6.65 5.01 -3.39
C ASN A 23 -6.81 3.60 -2.80
N ALA A 24 -6.12 3.28 -1.71
CA ALA A 24 -6.11 1.96 -1.10
C ALA A 24 -7.40 1.67 -0.32
N ILE A 25 -8.51 1.60 -1.03
CA ILE A 25 -9.82 1.16 -0.53
C ILE A 25 -10.56 0.39 -1.63
N THR A 26 -11.24 -0.70 -1.24
CA THR A 26 -12.07 -1.49 -2.16
C THR A 26 -13.17 -2.23 -1.43
N ALA A 27 -14.31 -2.45 -2.11
CA ALA A 27 -15.27 -3.48 -1.74
C ALA A 27 -14.83 -4.79 -2.41
N ALA A 28 -14.67 -5.85 -1.62
CA ALA A 28 -14.28 -7.16 -2.11
C ALA A 28 -15.46 -8.09 -2.31
N SER A 29 -15.25 -9.19 -3.04
CA SER A 29 -16.30 -10.16 -3.38
C SER A 29 -16.87 -10.90 -2.17
N ASP A 30 -16.16 -10.91 -1.03
CA ASP A 30 -16.62 -11.46 0.24
C ASP A 30 -17.60 -10.54 0.99
N GLY A 31 -17.92 -9.36 0.44
CA GLY A 31 -18.84 -8.37 1.01
C GLY A 31 -18.21 -7.40 2.00
N ASN A 32 -16.93 -7.52 2.29
CA ASN A 32 -16.19 -6.63 3.17
C ASN A 32 -15.54 -5.46 2.41
N ILE A 33 -15.20 -4.42 3.15
CA ILE A 33 -14.42 -3.28 2.65
C ILE A 33 -13.00 -3.37 3.21
N TYR A 34 -12.01 -3.36 2.33
CA TYR A 34 -10.60 -3.38 2.69
C TYR A 34 -9.96 -2.03 2.41
N TYR A 35 -9.13 -1.55 3.33
CA TYR A 35 -8.46 -0.27 3.18
C TYR A 35 -7.13 -0.20 3.95
N VAL A 36 -6.27 0.74 3.55
CA VAL A 36 -5.03 1.06 4.24
C VAL A 36 -5.13 2.46 4.83
N LEU A 37 -4.80 2.61 6.10
CA LEU A 37 -4.49 3.89 6.72
C LEU A 37 -2.99 4.10 6.70
N CYS A 38 -2.58 5.25 6.18
CA CYS A 38 -1.18 5.60 6.00
C CYS A 38 -0.60 6.24 7.26
N SER A 39 0.73 6.19 7.40
CA SER A 39 1.52 6.86 8.43
C SER A 39 2.67 7.61 7.78
N ASP A 40 3.01 8.79 8.28
CA ASP A 40 4.19 9.57 7.91
C ASP A 40 5.37 9.35 8.87
N SER A 41 5.21 8.43 9.83
CA SER A 41 6.29 8.03 10.75
C SER A 41 7.40 7.27 10.02
N PRO A 42 8.67 7.50 10.34
CA PRO A 42 9.77 6.68 9.81
C PRO A 42 9.84 5.28 10.43
N THR A 43 9.13 5.02 11.55
CA THR A 43 9.22 3.80 12.37
C THR A 43 7.91 3.05 12.55
N VAL A 44 6.77 3.65 12.15
CA VAL A 44 5.44 3.02 12.26
C VAL A 44 4.84 2.92 10.87
N GLY A 45 4.61 1.69 10.40
CA GLY A 45 4.09 1.40 9.07
C GLY A 45 2.64 1.80 8.87
N GLY A 46 2.21 1.86 7.62
CA GLY A 46 0.80 1.91 7.27
C GLY A 46 0.10 0.61 7.68
N ARG A 47 -1.18 0.68 7.94
CA ARG A 47 -1.97 -0.44 8.47
C ARG A 47 -3.14 -0.80 7.59
N MET A 48 -3.29 -2.08 7.30
CA MET A 48 -4.44 -2.61 6.58
C MET A 48 -5.56 -3.01 7.52
N TYR A 49 -6.78 -2.66 7.15
CA TYR A 49 -8.02 -2.95 7.88
C TYR A 49 -9.07 -3.58 6.98
N ARG A 50 -9.98 -4.31 7.61
CA ARG A 50 -11.22 -4.80 7.02
C ARG A 50 -12.40 -4.22 7.80
N TYR A 51 -13.34 -3.61 7.12
CA TYR A 51 -14.65 -3.26 7.67
C TYR A 51 -15.68 -4.27 7.19
N ASP A 52 -16.42 -4.81 8.13
CA ASP A 52 -17.54 -5.75 7.91
C ASP A 52 -18.87 -4.99 8.00
N PRO A 53 -19.57 -4.74 6.88
CA PRO A 53 -20.85 -4.05 6.90
C PRO A 53 -21.97 -4.82 7.61
N GLY A 54 -21.86 -6.16 7.71
CA GLY A 54 -22.85 -7.00 8.37
C GLY A 54 -22.85 -6.87 9.88
N THR A 55 -21.69 -6.64 10.47
CA THR A 55 -21.50 -6.49 11.92
C THR A 55 -21.21 -5.05 12.34
N ASP A 56 -21.00 -4.15 11.38
CA ASP A 56 -20.58 -2.76 11.59
C ASP A 56 -19.28 -2.65 12.40
N GLN A 57 -18.31 -3.53 12.07
CA GLN A 57 -17.04 -3.64 12.81
C GLN A 57 -15.83 -3.45 11.89
N THR A 58 -14.83 -2.74 12.43
CA THR A 58 -13.51 -2.61 11.80
C THR A 58 -12.52 -3.55 12.48
N HIS A 59 -11.76 -4.30 11.68
CA HIS A 59 -10.75 -5.25 12.13
C HIS A 59 -9.38 -4.83 11.60
N PHE A 60 -8.41 -4.70 12.48
CA PHE A 60 -7.00 -4.60 12.10
C PHE A 60 -6.54 -5.93 11.51
N LEU A 61 -5.84 -5.87 10.36
CA LEU A 61 -5.31 -7.06 9.69
C LEU A 61 -3.80 -7.17 9.83
N ALA A 62 -3.06 -6.13 9.47
CA ALA A 62 -1.60 -6.14 9.52
C ALA A 62 -0.98 -4.74 9.45
N ASP A 63 0.25 -4.61 9.95
CA ASP A 63 1.19 -3.55 9.62
C ASP A 63 1.93 -3.93 8.32
N LEU A 64 2.01 -3.01 7.36
CA LEU A 64 2.58 -3.28 6.04
C LEU A 64 4.08 -3.63 6.10
N THR A 65 4.83 -3.01 7.04
CA THR A 65 6.26 -3.28 7.22
C THR A 65 6.50 -4.69 7.77
N GLU A 66 5.63 -5.12 8.70
CA GLU A 66 5.68 -6.50 9.23
C GLU A 66 5.36 -7.53 8.15
N VAL A 67 4.38 -7.25 7.29
CA VAL A 67 4.04 -8.11 6.13
C VAL A 67 5.23 -8.28 5.19
N CYS A 68 5.98 -7.20 4.94
CA CYS A 68 7.19 -7.22 4.11
C CYS A 68 8.40 -7.84 4.81
N GLY A 69 8.30 -8.17 6.11
CA GLY A 69 9.39 -8.77 6.89
C GLY A 69 10.57 -7.83 7.15
N GLU A 70 10.39 -6.53 6.97
CA GLU A 70 11.44 -5.53 7.07
C GLU A 70 11.70 -5.11 8.52
N LYS A 71 12.96 -4.80 8.82
CA LYS A 71 13.41 -4.33 10.14
C LYS A 71 14.56 -3.35 10.01
N GLY A 72 14.56 -2.32 10.87
CA GLY A 72 15.68 -1.38 10.99
C GLY A 72 15.87 -0.46 9.78
N ALA A 73 14.87 -0.32 8.92
CA ALA A 73 14.82 0.62 7.82
C ALA A 73 13.62 1.56 7.94
N ILE A 74 13.57 2.62 7.15
CA ILE A 74 12.36 3.45 7.01
C ILE A 74 11.23 2.54 6.52
N VAL A 75 10.08 2.62 7.18
CA VAL A 75 8.97 1.67 7.07
C VAL A 75 8.11 1.83 5.81
N GLN A 76 7.31 0.82 5.51
CA GLN A 76 6.26 0.84 4.49
C GLN A 76 5.05 1.66 4.99
N GLY A 77 5.13 2.98 4.88
CA GLY A 77 4.17 3.89 5.53
C GLY A 77 2.85 4.03 4.80
N LYS A 78 2.78 3.73 3.49
CA LYS A 78 1.61 4.03 2.65
C LYS A 78 1.27 2.92 1.66
N SER A 79 0.03 2.98 1.16
CA SER A 79 -0.38 2.36 -0.10
C SER A 79 -1.09 3.41 -0.96
N HIS A 80 -0.50 3.76 -2.10
CA HIS A 80 -1.06 4.73 -3.05
C HIS A 80 -2.02 4.10 -4.04
N VAL A 81 -1.94 2.77 -4.20
CA VAL A 81 -2.65 2.03 -5.23
C VAL A 81 -3.97 1.49 -4.71
N ARG A 82 -4.96 1.40 -5.60
CA ARG A 82 -6.19 0.68 -5.28
C ARG A 82 -5.94 -0.82 -5.23
N PHE A 83 -6.77 -1.54 -4.48
CA PHE A 83 -6.77 -2.98 -4.52
C PHE A 83 -7.40 -3.52 -5.81
N TYR A 84 -6.80 -4.58 -6.34
CA TYR A 84 -7.32 -5.33 -7.48
C TYR A 84 -7.63 -6.74 -7.05
N GLU A 85 -8.89 -7.16 -7.21
CA GLU A 85 -9.28 -8.52 -6.86
C GLU A 85 -9.20 -9.45 -8.06
N ARG A 86 -8.59 -10.62 -7.85
CA ARG A 86 -8.57 -11.73 -8.79
C ARG A 86 -8.44 -13.06 -8.04
N GLN A 87 -9.32 -14.02 -8.38
CA GLN A 87 -9.28 -15.38 -7.83
C GLN A 87 -9.27 -15.44 -6.29
N GLY A 88 -10.08 -14.57 -5.63
CA GLY A 88 -10.18 -14.53 -4.17
C GLY A 88 -8.98 -13.89 -3.46
N LYS A 89 -8.08 -13.25 -4.20
CA LYS A 89 -6.97 -12.47 -3.63
C LYS A 89 -7.08 -10.99 -3.99
N LEU A 90 -6.71 -10.12 -3.06
CA LEU A 90 -6.51 -8.70 -3.27
C LEU A 90 -5.03 -8.44 -3.57
N TYR A 91 -4.75 -7.75 -4.66
CA TYR A 91 -3.42 -7.32 -5.06
C TYR A 91 -3.27 -5.83 -4.84
N PHE A 92 -2.18 -5.41 -4.23
CA PHE A 92 -1.89 -4.01 -3.92
C PHE A 92 -0.37 -3.80 -3.80
N ALA A 93 0.04 -2.58 -3.48
CA ALA A 93 1.46 -2.28 -3.34
C ALA A 93 1.70 -1.23 -2.26
N THR A 94 2.93 -1.17 -1.78
CA THR A 94 3.34 -0.25 -0.72
C THR A 94 4.15 0.92 -1.24
N HIS A 95 4.27 1.94 -0.40
CA HIS A 95 5.01 3.17 -0.66
C HIS A 95 5.59 3.71 0.65
N VAL A 96 6.63 4.52 0.56
CA VAL A 96 7.17 5.27 1.69
C VAL A 96 6.11 6.23 2.25
N GLY A 97 6.06 6.37 3.58
CA GLY A 97 5.22 7.37 4.23
C GLY A 97 6.00 8.60 4.70
N TYR A 98 7.23 8.38 5.10
CA TYR A 98 8.14 9.42 5.59
C TYR A 98 8.94 10.02 4.43
N TYR A 99 8.89 11.34 4.28
CA TYR A 99 9.59 12.11 3.24
C TYR A 99 10.60 13.06 3.84
N GLU A 100 11.69 13.30 3.12
CA GLU A 100 12.63 14.38 3.39
C GLU A 100 12.22 15.61 2.58
N MET A 101 12.12 16.78 3.24
CA MET A 101 11.79 18.04 2.57
C MET A 101 13.06 18.69 2.02
N ILE A 102 13.23 18.68 0.72
CA ILE A 102 14.38 19.30 0.03
C ILE A 102 13.88 20.44 -0.87
N ASN A 103 14.28 21.66 -0.55
CA ASN A 103 13.83 22.87 -1.28
C ASN A 103 12.28 23.01 -1.39
N GLY A 104 11.56 22.59 -0.35
CA GLY A 104 10.11 22.66 -0.31
C GLY A 104 9.38 21.53 -1.07
N MET A 105 10.10 20.52 -1.55
CA MET A 105 9.53 19.34 -2.21
C MET A 105 9.70 18.08 -1.34
N GLU A 106 8.71 17.24 -1.36
CA GLU A 106 8.81 15.89 -0.78
C GLU A 106 9.72 15.02 -1.65
N CYS A 107 10.74 14.46 -1.02
CA CYS A 107 11.71 13.58 -1.66
C CYS A 107 11.83 12.28 -0.90
N LEU A 108 12.27 11.21 -1.57
CA LEU A 108 12.73 10.02 -0.85
C LEU A 108 13.90 10.43 0.08
N PRO A 109 13.86 9.96 1.34
CA PRO A 109 14.92 10.27 2.29
C PRO A 109 16.27 9.78 1.78
N VAL A 110 17.25 10.68 1.74
CA VAL A 110 18.67 10.37 1.49
C VAL A 110 19.48 10.39 2.79
N HIS A 111 18.88 10.95 3.86
CA HIS A 111 19.45 10.96 5.21
C HIS A 111 18.43 10.26 6.16
N PRO A 112 18.61 8.96 6.43
CA PRO A 112 17.68 8.25 7.30
C PRO A 112 17.81 8.75 8.73
N PRO A 113 16.72 8.75 9.53
CA PRO A 113 16.80 9.00 10.96
C PRO A 113 17.78 8.06 11.66
N ASP A 114 18.33 8.51 12.81
CA ASP A 114 19.31 7.74 13.60
C ASP A 114 18.82 6.31 13.88
N GLY A 115 19.66 5.35 13.59
CA GLY A 115 19.37 3.92 13.83
C GLY A 115 18.54 3.24 12.73
N LEU A 116 18.15 3.95 11.66
CA LEU A 116 17.44 3.37 10.53
C LEU A 116 18.31 3.32 9.27
N ALA A 117 18.10 2.31 8.45
CA ALA A 117 18.55 2.28 7.07
C ALA A 117 17.56 3.07 6.18
N LEU A 118 17.99 3.37 4.95
CA LEU A 118 17.15 3.97 3.93
C LEU A 118 15.95 3.08 3.60
N TYR A 119 14.91 3.68 3.02
CA TYR A 119 13.75 2.97 2.52
C TYR A 119 14.15 1.94 1.46
N PRO A 120 13.78 0.66 1.61
CA PRO A 120 14.24 -0.41 0.72
C PRO A 120 13.56 -0.41 -0.65
N GLY A 121 12.35 0.12 -0.74
CA GLY A 121 11.48 0.12 -1.90
C GLY A 121 10.06 -0.32 -1.57
N GLY A 122 9.12 -0.08 -2.46
CA GLY A 122 7.75 -0.54 -2.34
C GLY A 122 7.61 -2.01 -2.73
N HIS A 123 6.74 -2.74 -2.04
CA HIS A 123 6.45 -4.14 -2.31
C HIS A 123 5.16 -4.31 -3.09
N PHE A 124 5.13 -5.29 -3.99
CA PHE A 124 3.90 -5.86 -4.52
C PHE A 124 3.42 -6.91 -3.54
N LEU A 125 2.19 -6.78 -3.07
CA LEU A 125 1.60 -7.66 -2.08
C LEU A 125 0.34 -8.32 -2.59
N SER A 126 0.02 -9.50 -2.07
CA SER A 126 -1.31 -10.08 -2.16
C SER A 126 -1.86 -10.43 -0.78
N TYR A 127 -3.19 -10.42 -0.66
CA TYR A 127 -3.94 -10.85 0.51
C TYR A 127 -5.04 -11.82 0.08
N ASP A 128 -5.03 -13.02 0.62
CA ASP A 128 -6.01 -14.07 0.32
C ASP A 128 -7.25 -13.89 1.20
N LEU A 129 -8.42 -13.67 0.57
CA LEU A 129 -9.68 -13.39 1.26
C LEU A 129 -10.19 -14.58 2.10
N ALA A 130 -9.89 -15.81 1.68
CA ALA A 130 -10.37 -17.00 2.34
C ALA A 130 -9.51 -17.39 3.55
N THR A 131 -8.19 -17.23 3.44
CA THR A 131 -7.23 -17.67 4.47
C THR A 131 -6.73 -16.55 5.36
N GLY A 132 -6.85 -15.28 4.93
CA GLY A 132 -6.29 -14.13 5.61
C GLY A 132 -4.76 -14.04 5.52
N GLN A 133 -4.14 -14.76 4.58
CA GLN A 133 -2.70 -14.79 4.43
C GLN A 133 -2.22 -13.70 3.50
N PHE A 134 -1.13 -13.04 3.89
CA PHE A 134 -0.37 -12.12 3.04
C PHE A 134 0.75 -12.85 2.32
N GLU A 135 1.08 -12.38 1.13
CA GLU A 135 2.23 -12.83 0.37
C GLU A 135 2.97 -11.60 -0.18
N ASP A 136 4.27 -11.54 0.09
CA ASP A 136 5.18 -10.57 -0.51
C ASP A 136 5.65 -11.11 -1.86
N LEU A 137 5.22 -10.45 -2.94
CA LEU A 137 5.42 -10.94 -4.30
C LEU A 137 6.73 -10.45 -4.91
N ALA A 138 7.07 -9.18 -4.69
CA ALA A 138 8.28 -8.57 -5.25
C ALA A 138 8.57 -7.20 -4.63
N LEU A 139 9.86 -6.85 -4.58
CA LEU A 139 10.37 -5.54 -4.15
C LEU A 139 10.67 -4.66 -5.37
N ALA A 140 10.20 -3.41 -5.38
CA ALA A 140 10.55 -2.43 -6.39
C ALA A 140 12.05 -2.08 -6.33
N PRO A 141 12.73 -1.93 -7.48
CA PRO A 141 14.15 -1.65 -7.52
C PRO A 141 14.46 -0.20 -7.09
N HIS A 142 15.74 0.03 -6.76
CA HIS A 142 16.31 1.36 -6.49
C HIS A 142 15.73 2.11 -5.29
N GLY A 143 15.08 1.42 -4.35
CA GLY A 143 14.47 2.05 -3.19
C GLY A 143 13.25 2.90 -3.51
N GLU A 144 12.64 2.75 -4.69
CA GLU A 144 11.46 3.52 -5.08
C GLU A 144 10.16 2.93 -4.55
N GLY A 145 9.24 3.80 -4.12
CA GLY A 145 7.90 3.41 -3.76
C GLY A 145 7.01 3.16 -4.98
N ILE A 146 5.96 2.35 -4.85
CA ILE A 146 5.01 2.12 -5.96
C ILE A 146 3.91 3.16 -5.91
N LEU A 147 3.88 4.04 -6.91
CA LEU A 147 2.95 5.16 -6.98
C LEU A 147 1.58 4.76 -7.54
N THR A 148 1.57 3.96 -8.59
CA THR A 148 0.35 3.47 -9.23
C THR A 148 0.55 2.05 -9.74
N MET A 149 -0.55 1.30 -9.81
CA MET A 149 -0.53 -0.10 -10.24
C MET A 149 -1.84 -0.44 -10.96
N THR A 150 -1.79 -1.42 -11.82
CA THR A 150 -2.96 -2.06 -12.43
C THR A 150 -2.75 -3.57 -12.58
N LEU A 151 -3.86 -4.29 -12.71
CA LEU A 151 -3.89 -5.74 -12.91
C LEU A 151 -4.49 -6.07 -14.27
N ASP A 152 -3.77 -6.85 -15.08
CA ASP A 152 -4.35 -7.58 -16.21
C ASP A 152 -5.19 -8.74 -15.66
N LYS A 153 -6.52 -8.60 -15.72
CA LYS A 153 -7.45 -9.57 -15.13
C LYS A 153 -7.39 -10.95 -15.78
N ASP A 154 -7.03 -11.00 -17.06
CA ASP A 154 -6.99 -12.25 -17.81
C ASP A 154 -5.72 -13.06 -17.50
N ARG A 155 -4.56 -12.40 -17.52
CA ARG A 155 -3.25 -13.02 -17.30
C ARG A 155 -2.84 -13.07 -15.83
N GLY A 156 -3.28 -12.08 -15.04
CA GLY A 156 -2.87 -11.88 -13.66
C GLY A 156 -1.59 -11.04 -13.52
N ASP A 157 -1.05 -10.55 -14.63
CA ASP A 157 0.14 -9.69 -14.63
C ASP A 157 -0.14 -8.37 -13.91
N LEU A 158 0.80 -7.91 -13.07
CA LEU A 158 0.73 -6.61 -12.42
C LEU A 158 1.66 -5.64 -13.15
N TYR A 159 1.16 -4.46 -13.43
CA TYR A 159 1.93 -3.36 -14.00
C TYR A 159 1.91 -2.17 -13.05
N ALA A 160 3.06 -1.53 -12.85
CA ALA A 160 3.17 -0.41 -11.93
C ALA A 160 4.13 0.66 -12.44
N ILE A 161 3.99 1.85 -11.89
CA ILE A 161 4.95 2.94 -12.02
C ILE A 161 5.45 3.28 -10.63
N SER A 162 6.76 3.31 -10.45
CA SER A 162 7.40 3.69 -9.21
C SER A 162 7.56 5.21 -9.08
N TRP A 163 8.02 5.68 -7.94
CA TRP A 163 8.34 7.08 -7.65
C TRP A 163 9.62 7.16 -6.82
N PRO A 164 10.54 8.12 -7.07
CA PRO A 164 10.36 9.36 -7.84
C PRO A 164 10.77 9.31 -9.32
N VAL A 165 11.60 8.38 -9.76
CA VAL A 165 12.09 8.35 -11.15
C VAL A 165 11.00 7.88 -12.13
N GLY A 166 10.11 7.01 -11.68
CA GLY A 166 9.03 6.51 -12.52
C GLY A 166 9.44 5.34 -13.40
N TYR A 167 9.99 4.28 -12.82
CA TYR A 167 10.24 3.03 -13.57
C TYR A 167 8.91 2.33 -13.89
N PHE A 168 8.80 1.85 -15.14
CA PHE A 168 7.72 0.97 -15.55
C PHE A 168 8.05 -0.46 -15.14
N LEU A 169 7.26 -1.00 -14.23
CA LEU A 169 7.45 -2.31 -13.63
C LEU A 169 6.38 -3.29 -14.11
N HIS A 170 6.77 -4.53 -14.35
CA HIS A 170 5.90 -5.63 -14.74
C HIS A 170 6.21 -6.86 -13.89
N TYR A 171 5.26 -7.31 -13.08
CA TYR A 171 5.36 -8.56 -12.33
C TYR A 171 4.57 -9.66 -13.05
N ASP A 172 5.27 -10.75 -13.39
CA ASP A 172 4.67 -11.95 -13.99
C ASP A 172 4.43 -13.01 -12.88
N PRO A 173 3.17 -13.27 -12.48
CA PRO A 173 2.85 -14.21 -11.42
C PRO A 173 3.14 -15.67 -11.77
N ARG A 174 3.29 -16.01 -13.06
CA ARG A 174 3.60 -17.38 -13.52
C ARG A 174 5.05 -17.76 -13.23
N THR A 175 5.93 -16.78 -13.23
CA THR A 175 7.37 -16.97 -12.98
C THR A 175 7.83 -16.41 -11.64
N GLY A 176 6.98 -15.59 -10.97
CA GLY A 176 7.33 -14.85 -9.77
C GLY A 176 8.37 -13.77 -10.04
N THR A 177 8.45 -13.25 -11.27
CA THR A 177 9.52 -12.35 -11.68
C THR A 177 9.03 -10.93 -11.87
N LEU A 178 9.74 -9.97 -11.25
CA LEU A 178 9.57 -8.55 -11.49
C LEU A 178 10.55 -8.07 -12.58
N HIS A 179 10.02 -7.49 -13.64
CA HIS A 179 10.78 -6.88 -14.72
C HIS A 179 10.74 -5.36 -14.61
N ASN A 180 11.92 -4.72 -14.51
CA ASN A 180 12.06 -3.28 -14.69
C ASN A 180 12.23 -3.00 -16.19
N ARG A 181 11.28 -2.28 -16.78
CA ARG A 181 11.26 -1.92 -18.22
C ARG A 181 11.94 -0.57 -18.50
N GLY A 182 12.48 0.06 -17.48
CA GLY A 182 13.13 1.35 -17.56
C GLY A 182 12.21 2.52 -17.14
N PRO A 183 12.76 3.74 -17.08
CA PRO A 183 11.99 4.93 -16.74
C PRO A 183 11.01 5.29 -17.86
N ILE A 184 9.85 5.84 -17.48
CA ILE A 184 8.80 6.26 -18.43
C ILE A 184 9.07 7.63 -19.06
N SER A 185 10.01 8.38 -18.49
CA SER A 185 10.46 9.67 -19.01
C SER A 185 11.99 9.75 -18.96
N ALA A 186 12.57 10.52 -19.87
CA ALA A 186 14.00 10.79 -19.91
C ALA A 186 14.31 12.12 -19.21
#